data_69aab6235204c260c26aea660a5614d0
#
_entry.id   69aab6235204c260c26aea660a5614d0
#
_cell.length_a   1.000
_cell.length_b   1.000
_cell.length_c   1.000
_cell.angle_alpha   90.00
_cell.angle_beta   90.00
_cell.angle_gamma   90.00
#
_symmetry.space_group_name_H-M   'P 1'
#
loop_
_entity.id
_entity.type
_entity.pdbx_description
1 polymer ?
#
loop_
_entity_poly.entity_id
_entity_poly.type
_entity_poly.pdbx_seq_one_letter_code
_entity_poly.pdbx_strand_id
1 'polypeptide(L)'
;MAKSKAPEAPEMIEPGKAAPAFHLADQDGNKHRLSQYKGKWVVLYFYPKDNTPGCTTQACGFRDAETQLQAQGAVVLGISPDDQKSKAKFAGKFDLNFPVLADVDAKTCEKYGVWQEKSMYGKTYMGVVRTTFLIDPNGKVAQRFDKVKVKGHTEAVLEALEAAQA
;
A
#
# COMPACT_ATOMS: atom_id res chain seq x y z
N MET A 1 25.22 -11.21 29.00
CA MET A 1 23.86 -11.68 29.09
C MET A 1 22.95 -10.82 28.20
N ALA A 2 22.33 -11.45 27.25
CA ALA A 2 21.44 -10.73 26.36
C ALA A 2 20.23 -10.21 27.14
N LYS A 3 19.97 -8.93 27.06
CA LYS A 3 18.74 -8.37 27.62
C LYS A 3 17.57 -8.88 26.81
N SER A 4 16.57 -9.41 27.48
CA SER A 4 15.32 -9.66 26.80
C SER A 4 14.67 -8.31 26.52
N LYS A 5 14.74 -7.89 25.28
CA LYS A 5 14.05 -6.71 24.81
C LYS A 5 12.65 -7.10 24.33
N ALA A 6 11.68 -6.24 24.55
CA ALA A 6 10.43 -6.34 23.83
C ALA A 6 10.75 -6.39 22.32
N PRO A 7 9.98 -7.17 21.52
CA PRO A 7 10.21 -7.20 20.09
C PRO A 7 10.19 -5.78 19.52
N GLU A 8 11.22 -5.42 18.79
CA GLU A 8 11.25 -4.16 18.09
C GLU A 8 10.22 -4.19 16.97
N ALA A 9 9.62 -3.04 16.65
CA ALA A 9 8.77 -2.92 15.48
C ALA A 9 9.55 -3.36 14.24
N PRO A 10 8.92 -4.09 13.30
CA PRO A 10 9.58 -4.46 12.05
C PRO A 10 10.10 -3.22 11.34
N GLU A 11 11.28 -3.33 10.77
CA GLU A 11 11.83 -2.27 9.95
C GLU A 11 11.07 -2.20 8.62
N MET A 12 10.58 -1.01 8.29
CA MET A 12 10.01 -0.76 6.97
C MET A 12 11.11 -0.69 5.93
N ILE A 13 10.78 -1.08 4.70
CA ILE A 13 11.73 -1.00 3.59
C ILE A 13 12.10 0.47 3.35
N GLU A 14 13.39 0.75 3.38
CA GLU A 14 13.92 2.11 3.21
C GLU A 14 13.97 2.51 1.73
N PRO A 15 13.86 3.82 1.45
CA PRO A 15 14.15 4.32 0.11
C PRO A 15 15.54 3.89 -0.38
N GLY A 16 15.64 3.55 -1.66
CA GLY A 16 16.87 3.04 -2.26
C GLY A 16 16.99 1.52 -2.24
N LYS A 17 16.18 0.84 -1.45
CA LYS A 17 16.17 -0.62 -1.37
C LYS A 17 15.19 -1.21 -2.39
N ALA A 18 15.45 -2.46 -2.79
CA ALA A 18 14.52 -3.20 -3.65
C ALA A 18 13.20 -3.43 -2.92
N ALA A 19 12.09 -3.17 -3.61
CA ALA A 19 10.77 -3.50 -3.07
C ALA A 19 10.59 -5.01 -3.05
N PRO A 20 10.15 -5.61 -1.93
CA PRO A 20 9.91 -7.05 -1.86
C PRO A 20 8.88 -7.54 -2.87
N ALA A 21 9.12 -8.72 -3.44
CA ALA A 21 8.19 -9.36 -4.36
C ALA A 21 6.92 -9.81 -3.64
N PHE A 22 5.82 -9.81 -4.36
CA PHE A 22 4.55 -10.34 -3.88
C PHE A 22 3.81 -11.03 -5.01
N HIS A 23 2.81 -11.84 -4.64
CA HIS A 23 1.93 -12.53 -5.58
C HIS A 23 0.56 -12.63 -4.93
N LEU A 24 -0.34 -11.70 -5.26
CA LEU A 24 -1.62 -11.54 -4.58
C LEU A 24 -2.77 -11.39 -5.58
N ALA A 25 -3.96 -11.86 -5.18
CA ALA A 25 -5.16 -11.72 -5.98
C ALA A 25 -5.82 -10.36 -5.76
N ASP A 26 -6.37 -9.79 -6.84
CA ASP A 26 -7.18 -8.59 -6.78
C ASP A 26 -8.67 -8.91 -6.57
N GLN A 27 -9.51 -7.88 -6.64
CA GLN A 27 -10.97 -8.00 -6.46
C GLN A 27 -11.65 -8.95 -7.46
N ASP A 28 -11.05 -9.18 -8.60
CA ASP A 28 -11.57 -10.06 -9.65
C ASP A 28 -10.92 -11.44 -9.66
N GLY A 29 -10.02 -11.70 -8.70
CA GLY A 29 -9.29 -12.96 -8.61
C GLY A 29 -8.05 -13.04 -9.49
N ASN A 30 -7.71 -11.97 -10.21
CA ASN A 30 -6.51 -11.93 -11.03
C ASN A 30 -5.28 -11.75 -10.14
N LYS A 31 -4.22 -12.50 -10.43
CA LYS A 31 -2.98 -12.44 -9.66
C LYS A 31 -2.08 -11.32 -10.15
N HIS A 32 -1.47 -10.60 -9.21
CA HIS A 32 -0.53 -9.54 -9.50
C HIS A 32 0.80 -9.81 -8.84
N ARG A 33 1.88 -9.61 -9.58
CA ARG A 33 3.26 -9.68 -9.11
C ARG A 33 3.90 -8.33 -9.34
N LEU A 34 4.77 -7.92 -8.44
CA LEU A 34 5.47 -6.64 -8.62
C LEU A 34 6.27 -6.62 -9.92
N SER A 35 6.89 -7.74 -10.29
CA SER A 35 7.73 -7.86 -11.49
C SER A 35 6.99 -7.55 -12.80
N GLN A 36 5.67 -7.75 -12.85
CA GLN A 36 4.91 -7.44 -14.06
C GLN A 36 4.79 -5.95 -14.34
N TYR A 37 5.13 -5.12 -13.36
CA TYR A 37 5.06 -3.65 -13.48
C TYR A 37 6.41 -3.01 -13.74
N LYS A 38 7.46 -3.79 -14.04
CA LYS A 38 8.76 -3.25 -14.44
C LYS A 38 8.59 -2.28 -15.60
N GLY A 39 9.29 -1.16 -15.54
CA GLY A 39 9.17 -0.11 -16.54
C GLY A 39 8.12 0.93 -16.20
N LYS A 40 7.34 0.71 -15.14
CA LYS A 40 6.32 1.66 -14.68
C LYS A 40 6.59 2.06 -13.24
N TRP A 41 6.17 3.26 -12.88
CA TRP A 41 6.11 3.65 -11.48
C TRP A 41 4.94 2.93 -10.82
N VAL A 42 5.12 2.49 -9.57
CA VAL A 42 4.06 1.82 -8.80
C VAL A 42 3.83 2.60 -7.53
N VAL A 43 2.58 3.04 -7.34
CA VAL A 43 2.11 3.59 -6.07
C VAL A 43 1.51 2.41 -5.31
N LEU A 44 2.29 1.84 -4.40
CA LEU A 44 1.88 0.68 -3.61
C LEU A 44 1.50 1.17 -2.21
N TYR A 45 0.20 1.15 -1.89
CA TYR A 45 -0.23 1.62 -0.60
C TYR A 45 -0.85 0.52 0.24
N PHE A 46 -0.46 0.50 1.51
CA PHE A 46 -0.97 -0.44 2.51
C PHE A 46 -1.97 0.28 3.40
N TYR A 47 -3.13 -0.33 3.59
CA TYR A 47 -4.19 0.23 4.41
C TYR A 47 -4.79 -0.84 5.33
N PRO A 48 -5.36 -0.43 6.50
CA PRO A 48 -5.76 -1.40 7.52
C PRO A 48 -6.95 -2.28 7.18
N LYS A 49 -8.00 -1.73 6.55
CA LYS A 49 -9.24 -2.49 6.36
C LYS A 49 -10.14 -1.87 5.30
N ASP A 50 -10.68 -2.72 4.42
CA ASP A 50 -11.66 -2.31 3.41
C ASP A 50 -12.88 -1.65 4.04
N ASN A 51 -13.44 -0.68 3.31
CA ASN A 51 -14.73 -0.06 3.63
C ASN A 51 -14.79 0.63 5.00
N THR A 52 -13.64 1.11 5.49
CA THR A 52 -13.57 2.02 6.64
C THR A 52 -13.47 3.46 6.13
N PRO A 53 -13.86 4.48 6.93
CA PRO A 53 -13.90 5.86 6.42
C PRO A 53 -12.59 6.37 5.82
N GLY A 54 -11.47 6.22 6.52
CA GLY A 54 -10.17 6.67 6.03
C GLY A 54 -9.69 5.91 4.80
N CYS A 55 -9.87 4.58 4.80
CA CYS A 55 -9.48 3.75 3.68
C CYS A 55 -10.34 4.02 2.45
N THR A 56 -11.61 4.30 2.63
CA THR A 56 -12.52 4.68 1.56
C THR A 56 -12.11 6.02 0.94
N THR A 57 -11.82 7.02 1.76
CA THR A 57 -11.35 8.32 1.29
C THR A 57 -10.06 8.20 0.50
N GLN A 58 -9.11 7.40 0.98
CA GLN A 58 -7.85 7.17 0.30
C GLN A 58 -8.05 6.49 -1.07
N ALA A 59 -8.86 5.43 -1.10
CA ALA A 59 -9.14 4.70 -2.34
C ALA A 59 -9.86 5.58 -3.37
N CYS A 60 -10.85 6.34 -2.94
CA CYS A 60 -11.58 7.26 -3.83
C CYS A 60 -10.66 8.36 -4.36
N GLY A 61 -9.72 8.84 -3.55
CA GLY A 61 -8.72 9.81 -3.99
C GLY A 61 -7.87 9.28 -5.14
N PHE A 62 -7.36 8.06 -5.02
CA PHE A 62 -6.59 7.43 -6.08
C PHE A 62 -7.45 7.09 -7.30
N ARG A 63 -8.68 6.64 -7.08
CA ARG A 63 -9.63 6.41 -8.18
C ARG A 63 -9.80 7.67 -9.03
N ASP A 64 -10.03 8.80 -8.39
CA ASP A 64 -10.30 10.07 -9.07
C ASP A 64 -9.04 10.64 -9.75
N ALA A 65 -7.85 10.25 -9.29
CA ALA A 65 -6.56 10.67 -9.85
C ALA A 65 -5.99 9.71 -10.89
N GLU A 66 -6.70 8.66 -11.26
CA GLU A 66 -6.22 7.59 -12.16
C GLU A 66 -5.64 8.15 -13.47
N THR A 67 -6.35 9.07 -14.12
CA THR A 67 -5.90 9.66 -15.38
C THR A 67 -4.57 10.41 -15.21
N GLN A 68 -4.44 11.16 -14.12
CA GLN A 68 -3.22 11.90 -13.81
C GLN A 68 -2.07 10.97 -13.48
N LEU A 69 -2.34 9.87 -12.78
CA LEU A 69 -1.34 8.86 -12.44
C LEU A 69 -0.85 8.14 -13.70
N GLN A 70 -1.76 7.75 -14.58
CA GLN A 70 -1.40 7.15 -15.86
C GLN A 70 -0.56 8.07 -16.73
N ALA A 71 -0.88 9.37 -16.74
CA ALA A 71 -0.12 10.36 -17.47
C ALA A 71 1.34 10.47 -16.97
N GLN A 72 1.55 10.13 -15.67
CA GLN A 72 2.88 10.09 -15.06
C GLN A 72 3.57 8.71 -15.25
N GLY A 73 2.95 7.79 -15.96
CA GLY A 73 3.49 6.43 -16.13
C GLY A 73 3.37 5.57 -14.87
N ALA A 74 2.41 5.86 -14.02
CA ALA A 74 2.25 5.18 -12.73
C ALA A 74 0.98 4.32 -12.68
N VAL A 75 1.06 3.21 -11.95
CA VAL A 75 -0.08 2.38 -11.58
C VAL A 75 -0.26 2.42 -10.07
N VAL A 76 -1.49 2.24 -9.60
CA VAL A 76 -1.83 2.17 -8.17
C VAL A 76 -2.19 0.75 -7.81
N LEU A 77 -1.61 0.26 -6.71
CA LEU A 77 -1.98 -1.03 -6.13
C LEU A 77 -2.21 -0.82 -4.64
N GLY A 78 -3.40 -1.21 -4.17
CA GLY A 78 -3.72 -1.17 -2.74
C GLY A 78 -3.59 -2.56 -2.14
N ILE A 79 -3.11 -2.66 -0.90
CA ILE A 79 -2.97 -3.94 -0.19
C ILE A 79 -3.54 -3.81 1.22
N SER A 80 -4.38 -4.76 1.61
CA SER A 80 -4.81 -4.93 3.00
C SER A 80 -4.96 -6.42 3.31
N PRO A 81 -5.04 -6.82 4.59
CA PRO A 81 -5.19 -8.24 4.95
C PRO A 81 -6.61 -8.79 4.76
N ASP A 82 -7.54 -8.00 4.26
CA ASP A 82 -8.88 -8.48 3.92
C ASP A 82 -8.84 -9.49 2.77
N ASP A 83 -9.85 -10.37 2.70
CA ASP A 83 -9.91 -11.40 1.67
C ASP A 83 -10.45 -10.87 0.32
N GLN A 84 -10.42 -11.73 -0.69
CA GLN A 84 -10.87 -11.37 -2.04
C GLN A 84 -12.35 -10.98 -2.08
N LYS A 85 -13.19 -11.63 -1.29
CA LYS A 85 -14.62 -11.32 -1.23
C LYS A 85 -14.84 -9.90 -0.72
N SER A 86 -14.07 -9.51 0.31
CA SER A 86 -14.08 -8.14 0.84
C SER A 86 -13.62 -7.14 -0.23
N LYS A 87 -12.56 -7.48 -0.95
CA LYS A 87 -12.03 -6.65 -2.05
C LYS A 87 -13.06 -6.43 -3.14
N ALA A 88 -13.78 -7.47 -3.53
CA ALA A 88 -14.82 -7.38 -4.56
C ALA A 88 -15.94 -6.44 -4.13
N LYS A 89 -16.40 -6.55 -2.88
CA LYS A 89 -17.42 -5.66 -2.33
C LYS A 89 -16.96 -4.22 -2.26
N PHE A 90 -15.74 -3.99 -1.77
CA PHE A 90 -15.18 -2.66 -1.62
C PHE A 90 -15.00 -1.98 -2.98
N ALA A 91 -14.40 -2.68 -3.93
CA ALA A 91 -14.17 -2.16 -5.28
C ALA A 91 -15.48 -1.88 -6.00
N GLY A 92 -16.48 -2.76 -5.86
CA GLY A 92 -17.78 -2.57 -6.47
C GLY A 92 -18.55 -1.40 -5.88
N LYS A 93 -18.52 -1.26 -4.56
CA LYS A 93 -19.24 -0.18 -3.86
C LYS A 93 -18.74 1.21 -4.24
N PHE A 94 -17.45 1.35 -4.47
CA PHE A 94 -16.82 2.65 -4.74
C PHE A 94 -16.27 2.78 -6.16
N ASP A 95 -16.62 1.87 -7.05
CA ASP A 95 -16.16 1.87 -8.46
C ASP A 95 -14.65 2.06 -8.58
N LEU A 96 -13.89 1.30 -7.82
CA LEU A 96 -12.42 1.39 -7.87
C LEU A 96 -11.91 0.89 -9.22
N ASN A 97 -11.04 1.67 -9.84
CA ASN A 97 -10.50 1.44 -11.18
C ASN A 97 -9.03 0.99 -11.16
N PHE A 98 -8.58 0.49 -10.01
CA PHE A 98 -7.25 -0.05 -9.83
C PHE A 98 -7.32 -1.32 -8.97
N PRO A 99 -6.29 -2.18 -9.02
CA PRO A 99 -6.30 -3.40 -8.22
C PRO A 99 -6.19 -3.12 -6.71
N VAL A 100 -7.05 -3.77 -5.95
CA VAL A 100 -6.91 -3.86 -4.48
C VAL A 100 -6.63 -5.32 -4.15
N LEU A 101 -5.50 -5.58 -3.51
CA LEU A 101 -4.92 -6.91 -3.37
C LEU A 101 -5.16 -7.49 -1.98
N ALA A 102 -5.51 -8.76 -1.94
CA ALA A 102 -5.84 -9.50 -0.72
C ALA A 102 -4.59 -10.16 -0.14
N ASP A 103 -4.07 -9.64 0.96
CA ASP A 103 -2.94 -10.20 1.70
C ASP A 103 -3.43 -10.89 2.98
N VAL A 104 -4.20 -11.96 2.81
CA VAL A 104 -4.99 -12.60 3.88
C VAL A 104 -4.14 -13.04 5.06
N ASP A 105 -2.95 -13.54 4.82
CA ASP A 105 -2.03 -13.99 5.87
C ASP A 105 -1.09 -12.88 6.37
N ALA A 106 -1.24 -11.67 5.86
CA ALA A 106 -0.43 -10.49 6.20
C ALA A 106 1.07 -10.65 5.89
N LYS A 107 1.47 -11.66 5.12
CA LYS A 107 2.90 -11.90 4.84
C LYS A 107 3.54 -10.80 4.00
N THR A 108 2.82 -10.25 3.03
CA THR A 108 3.34 -9.12 2.25
C THR A 108 3.45 -7.88 3.13
N CYS A 109 2.45 -7.65 3.99
CA CYS A 109 2.51 -6.56 4.98
C CYS A 109 3.73 -6.71 5.89
N GLU A 110 4.04 -7.94 6.31
CA GLU A 110 5.23 -8.23 7.13
C GLU A 110 6.52 -7.93 6.36
N LYS A 111 6.62 -8.37 5.11
CA LYS A 111 7.81 -8.14 4.27
C LYS A 111 8.11 -6.66 4.11
N TYR A 112 7.09 -5.83 3.99
CA TYR A 112 7.25 -4.39 3.83
C TYR A 112 7.43 -3.66 5.16
N GLY A 113 7.29 -4.37 6.29
CA GLY A 113 7.46 -3.80 7.62
C GLY A 113 6.29 -2.98 8.11
N VAL A 114 5.13 -3.08 7.46
CA VAL A 114 3.94 -2.30 7.83
C VAL A 114 2.99 -3.04 8.78
N TRP A 115 3.23 -4.32 9.03
CA TRP A 115 2.46 -5.13 9.97
C TRP A 115 3.06 -4.97 11.35
N GLN A 116 2.42 -4.15 12.19
CA GLN A 116 2.99 -3.71 13.45
C GLN A 116 1.98 -3.78 14.58
N GLU A 117 2.48 -3.78 15.81
CA GLU A 117 1.64 -3.69 16.99
C GLU A 117 1.02 -2.31 17.09
N LYS A 118 -0.29 -2.26 17.25
CA LYS A 118 -1.08 -1.05 17.42
C LYS A 118 -1.80 -1.10 18.75
N SER A 119 -2.15 0.06 19.30
CA SER A 119 -2.85 0.17 20.57
C SER A 119 -4.12 1.00 20.42
N MET A 120 -5.21 0.53 20.98
CA MET A 120 -6.49 1.25 21.01
C MET A 120 -7.23 0.91 22.29
N TYR A 121 -7.62 1.93 23.06
CA TYR A 121 -8.34 1.78 24.32
C TYR A 121 -7.64 0.81 25.30
N GLY A 122 -6.32 0.89 25.41
CA GLY A 122 -5.52 0.05 26.28
C GLY A 122 -5.30 -1.38 25.80
N LYS A 123 -5.85 -1.76 24.65
CA LYS A 123 -5.65 -3.07 24.05
C LYS A 123 -4.63 -2.98 22.91
N THR A 124 -3.76 -3.98 22.81
CA THR A 124 -2.81 -4.09 21.71
C THR A 124 -3.28 -5.14 20.72
N TYR A 125 -3.01 -4.89 19.44
CA TYR A 125 -3.31 -5.81 18.35
C TYR A 125 -2.34 -5.59 17.21
N MET A 126 -2.18 -6.60 16.36
CA MET A 126 -1.38 -6.46 15.15
C MET A 126 -2.23 -5.89 14.02
N GLY A 127 -1.68 -4.95 13.28
CA GLY A 127 -2.39 -4.33 12.18
C GLY A 127 -1.48 -3.59 11.24
N VAL A 128 -2.05 -3.10 10.15
CA VAL A 128 -1.31 -2.34 9.14
C VAL A 128 -1.18 -0.89 9.57
N VAL A 129 0.07 -0.40 9.58
CA VAL A 129 0.36 1.03 9.68
C VAL A 129 0.23 1.60 8.26
N ARG A 130 -0.69 2.55 8.09
CA ARG A 130 -0.96 3.14 6.77
C ARG A 130 0.30 3.74 6.17
N THR A 131 0.79 3.12 5.09
CA THR A 131 2.07 3.46 4.47
C THR A 131 1.94 3.37 2.95
N THR A 132 2.53 4.31 2.23
CA THR A 132 2.60 4.27 0.77
C THR A 132 4.05 4.22 0.33
N PHE A 133 4.35 3.29 -0.56
CA PHE A 133 5.67 3.15 -1.20
C PHE A 133 5.57 3.60 -2.64
N LEU A 134 6.41 4.54 -3.02
CA LEU A 134 6.58 4.93 -4.42
C LEU A 134 7.73 4.13 -4.98
N ILE A 135 7.43 3.20 -5.89
CA ILE A 135 8.40 2.26 -6.45
C ILE A 135 8.74 2.69 -7.88
N ASP A 136 10.02 2.80 -8.18
CA ASP A 136 10.49 3.25 -9.49
C ASP A 136 10.41 2.12 -10.54
N PRO A 137 10.63 2.44 -11.84
CA PRO A 137 10.56 1.44 -12.90
C PRO A 137 11.55 0.27 -12.77
N ASN A 138 12.58 0.41 -11.94
CA ASN A 138 13.55 -0.65 -11.68
C ASN A 138 13.18 -1.52 -10.47
N GLY A 139 12.06 -1.24 -9.82
CA GLY A 139 11.59 -2.00 -8.67
C GLY A 139 12.20 -1.57 -7.33
N LYS A 140 12.82 -0.40 -7.28
CA LYS A 140 13.36 0.16 -6.03
C LYS A 140 12.40 1.16 -5.42
N VAL A 141 12.38 1.23 -4.08
CA VAL A 141 11.60 2.24 -3.38
C VAL A 141 12.26 3.60 -3.55
N ALA A 142 11.59 4.51 -4.25
CA ALA A 142 12.08 5.87 -4.44
C ALA A 142 11.70 6.76 -3.26
N GLN A 143 10.52 6.56 -2.68
CA GLN A 143 10.03 7.33 -1.56
C GLN A 143 9.05 6.51 -0.74
N ARG A 144 8.98 6.80 0.58
CA ARG A 144 8.04 6.16 1.49
C ARG A 144 7.27 7.25 2.25
N PHE A 145 5.96 7.10 2.28
CA PHE A 145 5.07 7.96 3.06
C PHE A 145 4.62 7.20 4.30
N ASP A 146 5.12 7.61 5.47
CA ASP A 146 4.82 6.95 6.73
C ASP A 146 3.61 7.56 7.42
N LYS A 147 2.87 6.73 8.18
CA LYS A 147 1.73 7.18 8.99
C LYS A 147 0.82 8.13 8.21
N VAL A 148 0.41 7.69 7.05
CA VAL A 148 -0.31 8.51 6.08
C VAL A 148 -1.58 9.09 6.68
N LYS A 149 -1.73 10.40 6.54
CA LYS A 149 -2.99 11.11 6.74
C LYS A 149 -3.66 11.22 5.39
N VAL A 150 -4.89 10.76 5.31
CA VAL A 150 -5.58 10.58 4.03
C VAL A 150 -5.83 11.91 3.32
N LYS A 151 -6.10 12.96 4.08
CA LYS A 151 -6.33 14.30 3.52
C LYS A 151 -5.06 14.81 2.84
N GLY A 152 -5.17 15.14 1.55
CA GLY A 152 -4.06 15.66 0.77
C GLY A 152 -3.03 14.63 0.34
N HIS A 153 -3.24 13.35 0.66
CA HIS A 153 -2.26 12.31 0.34
C HIS A 153 -2.12 12.07 -1.16
N THR A 154 -3.24 12.02 -1.89
CA THR A 154 -3.21 11.79 -3.35
C THR A 154 -2.40 12.88 -4.04
N GLU A 155 -2.60 14.13 -3.67
CA GLU A 155 -1.85 15.28 -4.21
C GLU A 155 -0.36 15.18 -3.87
N ALA A 156 -0.03 14.77 -2.66
CA ALA A 156 1.36 14.57 -2.25
C ALA A 156 2.06 13.48 -3.08
N VAL A 157 1.35 12.40 -3.38
CA VAL A 157 1.86 11.31 -4.23
C VAL A 157 2.09 11.81 -5.66
N LEU A 158 1.13 12.56 -6.23
CA LEU A 158 1.27 13.12 -7.57
C LEU A 158 2.46 14.08 -7.66
N GLU A 159 2.64 14.94 -6.66
CA GLU A 159 3.79 15.85 -6.59
C GLU A 159 5.11 15.08 -6.50
N ALA A 160 5.15 14.03 -5.70
CA ALA A 160 6.35 13.21 -5.54
C ALA A 160 6.71 12.49 -6.85
N LEU A 161 5.72 11.98 -7.59
CA LEU A 161 5.92 11.36 -8.90
C LEU A 161 6.50 12.37 -9.90
N GLU A 162 5.95 13.55 -9.96
CA GLU A 162 6.41 14.61 -10.83
C GLU A 162 7.86 15.00 -10.49
N ALA A 163 8.16 15.20 -9.23
CA ALA A 163 9.50 15.55 -8.76
C ALA A 163 10.52 14.45 -9.06
N ALA A 164 10.13 13.18 -8.91
CA ALA A 164 11.02 12.04 -9.14
C ALA A 164 11.38 11.87 -10.63
N GLN A 165 10.54 12.39 -11.53
CA GLN A 165 10.71 12.27 -12.97
C GLN A 165 11.23 13.55 -13.63
N ALA A 166 11.42 14.59 -12.84
CA ALA A 166 11.91 15.89 -13.33
C ALA A 166 13.38 15.83 -13.72
#